data_8c1ccd6f471efa9b218e70472e1b7cb0
#
_entry.id   8c1ccd6f471efa9b218e70472e1b7cb0
#
_cell.length_a   1.000
_cell.length_b   1.000
_cell.length_c   1.000
_cell.angle_alpha   90.00
_cell.angle_beta   90.00
_cell.angle_gamma   90.00
#
_symmetry.space_group_name_H-M   'P 1'
#
loop_
_entity.id
_entity.type
_entity.pdbx_description
1 polymer ?
#
loop_
_entity_poly.entity_id
_entity_poly.type
_entity_poly.pdbx_seq_one_letter_code
_entity_poly.pdbx_strand_id
1 'polypeptide(L)'
;FSMIYFSAEASFNLLKMHLYSGKNHLYASQGKAVANEYDKLVEACIEKDEALKTQMAEFKEGKWAGMELASHIGFTNWNDEDWRYPVRHIIRLPKKPRLVVTRADKTQHYTNQYFPITLVIDDFVVSSSKKAKIQIANGGQGSVKWKIQEGARKVGLDGIAHESGEGSRCEWLEFSQISGETALQDEVEISLKEENLPLGEEVSCSFEIKTETEFVPVLVKALQKDTSALPEGAFLAEHGMFVIDAVHYADKQAGLYEGEAVEFEELYDFGKYQSGIKAFPVTASFDSKENAPSITYELYSEEEKDCFLNLYTSPANPLIYGGKLSMEVSVNEGAGKLVEFTEAGYKGGEPGCIPWEQAVLNQEHVGSTEISLKKGLNKITVFAREAGMVLERLVVYPKDIERAVSYLGEKECIRVTPAEK
;
A
#
# COMPACT_ATOMS: atom_id res chain seq x y z
N PHE A 1 16.39 -30.08 10.21
CA PHE A 1 16.63 -29.54 8.85
C PHE A 1 15.37 -29.58 8.01
N SER A 2 14.84 -30.76 7.67
CA SER A 2 13.78 -30.94 6.67
C SER A 2 12.45 -30.26 7.01
N MET A 3 12.03 -30.20 8.25
CA MET A 3 10.72 -29.66 8.63
C MET A 3 10.70 -28.15 8.84
N ILE A 4 11.80 -27.54 9.23
CA ILE A 4 11.85 -26.11 9.56
C ILE A 4 12.78 -25.37 8.63
N TYR A 5 14.09 -25.71 8.64
CA TYR A 5 15.09 -24.96 7.89
C TYR A 5 14.84 -24.99 6.39
N PHE A 6 14.64 -26.17 5.80
CA PHE A 6 14.36 -26.29 4.36
C PHE A 6 13.12 -25.53 3.96
N SER A 7 12.00 -25.73 4.64
CA SER A 7 10.74 -25.08 4.30
C SER A 7 10.81 -23.54 4.44
N ALA A 8 11.47 -23.05 5.50
CA ALA A 8 11.63 -21.61 5.72
C ALA A 8 12.56 -21.00 4.66
N GLU A 9 13.70 -21.64 4.36
CA GLU A 9 14.68 -21.13 3.42
C GLU A 9 14.17 -21.17 1.97
N ALA A 10 13.46 -22.24 1.58
CA ALA A 10 12.84 -22.37 0.28
C ALA A 10 11.73 -21.32 0.07
N SER A 11 10.84 -21.15 1.04
CA SER A 11 9.79 -20.12 0.99
C SER A 11 10.37 -18.71 0.91
N PHE A 12 11.38 -18.41 1.72
CA PHE A 12 12.05 -17.11 1.70
C PHE A 12 12.76 -16.84 0.36
N ASN A 13 13.43 -17.85 -0.21
CA ASN A 13 14.09 -17.75 -1.51
C ASN A 13 13.06 -17.51 -2.64
N LEU A 14 11.92 -18.22 -2.60
CA LEU A 14 10.83 -18.03 -3.55
C LEU A 14 10.26 -16.60 -3.49
N LEU A 15 9.96 -16.09 -2.29
CA LEU A 15 9.50 -14.71 -2.10
C LEU A 15 10.50 -13.68 -2.62
N LYS A 16 11.80 -13.88 -2.36
CA LYS A 16 12.88 -13.03 -2.88
C LYS A 16 12.94 -13.06 -4.41
N MET A 17 12.82 -14.22 -5.01
CA MET A 17 12.82 -14.39 -6.47
C MET A 17 11.71 -13.58 -7.13
N HIS A 18 10.49 -13.65 -6.62
CA HIS A 18 9.36 -12.87 -7.13
C HIS A 18 9.53 -11.36 -6.88
N LEU A 19 10.02 -10.96 -5.71
CA LEU A 19 10.34 -9.56 -5.41
C LEU A 19 11.38 -8.99 -6.38
N TYR A 20 12.45 -9.75 -6.64
CA TYR A 20 13.52 -9.32 -7.55
C TYR A 20 13.04 -9.28 -8.99
N SER A 21 12.21 -10.24 -9.43
CA SER A 21 11.57 -10.21 -10.75
C SER A 21 10.66 -8.99 -10.90
N GLY A 22 9.83 -8.67 -9.91
CA GLY A 22 9.00 -7.46 -9.92
C GLY A 22 9.83 -6.17 -10.01
N LYS A 23 10.93 -6.06 -9.25
CA LYS A 23 11.87 -4.93 -9.34
C LYS A 23 12.61 -4.89 -10.67
N ASN A 24 13.03 -6.02 -11.20
CA ASN A 24 13.64 -6.13 -12.53
C ASN A 24 12.69 -5.58 -13.60
N HIS A 25 11.42 -6.02 -13.58
CA HIS A 25 10.41 -5.55 -14.51
C HIS A 25 10.17 -4.02 -14.41
N LEU A 26 9.99 -3.52 -13.18
CA LEU A 26 9.80 -2.09 -12.93
C LEU A 26 10.98 -1.27 -13.43
N TYR A 27 12.20 -1.63 -13.05
CA TYR A 27 13.40 -0.87 -13.44
C TYR A 27 13.73 -0.98 -14.93
N ALA A 28 13.42 -2.12 -15.54
CA ALA A 28 13.53 -2.27 -16.99
C ALA A 28 12.56 -1.36 -17.74
N SER A 29 11.30 -1.27 -17.29
CA SER A 29 10.31 -0.35 -17.86
C SER A 29 10.68 1.11 -17.70
N GLN A 30 11.41 1.45 -16.62
CA GLN A 30 11.96 2.79 -16.35
C GLN A 30 13.29 3.07 -17.09
N GLY A 31 13.86 2.09 -17.78
CA GLY A 31 15.13 2.22 -18.52
C GLY A 31 16.36 2.38 -17.62
N LYS A 32 16.35 1.87 -16.39
CA LYS A 32 17.44 1.97 -15.41
C LYS A 32 18.43 0.83 -15.54
N ALA A 33 19.73 1.12 -15.53
CA ALA A 33 20.79 0.10 -15.57
C ALA A 33 20.70 -0.95 -14.46
N VAL A 34 20.20 -0.58 -13.31
CA VAL A 34 20.01 -1.46 -12.15
C VAL A 34 19.06 -2.64 -12.45
N ALA A 35 18.24 -2.57 -13.51
CA ALA A 35 17.38 -3.69 -13.94
C ALA A 35 18.22 -4.95 -14.22
N ASN A 36 19.37 -4.80 -14.87
CA ASN A 36 20.25 -5.92 -15.21
C ASN A 36 20.90 -6.56 -13.96
N GLU A 37 21.05 -5.81 -12.86
CA GLU A 37 21.52 -6.38 -11.59
C GLU A 37 20.41 -7.22 -10.93
N TYR A 38 19.14 -6.75 -10.99
CA TYR A 38 18.01 -7.54 -10.50
C TYR A 38 17.77 -8.82 -11.33
N ASP A 39 18.06 -8.80 -12.64
CA ASP A 39 18.06 -10.03 -13.46
C ASP A 39 19.01 -11.07 -12.91
N LYS A 40 20.26 -10.70 -12.58
CA LYS A 40 21.24 -11.61 -11.95
C LYS A 40 20.79 -12.12 -10.59
N LEU A 41 20.09 -11.27 -9.79
CA LEU A 41 19.56 -11.69 -8.50
C LEU A 41 18.43 -12.72 -8.64
N VAL A 42 17.60 -12.62 -9.67
CA VAL A 42 16.58 -13.64 -9.97
C VAL A 42 17.25 -14.95 -10.37
N GLU A 43 18.26 -14.92 -11.23
CA GLU A 43 19.04 -16.12 -11.60
C GLU A 43 19.63 -16.81 -10.38
N ALA A 44 20.27 -16.03 -9.51
CA ALA A 44 20.85 -16.58 -8.26
C ALA A 44 19.79 -17.22 -7.33
N CYS A 45 18.56 -16.71 -7.33
CA CYS A 45 17.46 -17.33 -6.58
C CYS A 45 17.02 -18.67 -7.24
N ILE A 46 16.99 -18.76 -8.57
CA ILE A 46 16.68 -19.99 -9.29
C ILE A 46 17.75 -21.06 -9.00
N GLU A 47 19.04 -20.70 -9.12
CA GLU A 47 20.15 -21.60 -8.81
C GLU A 47 20.09 -22.08 -7.34
N LYS A 48 19.74 -21.18 -6.41
CA LYS A 48 19.60 -21.53 -4.99
C LYS A 48 18.43 -22.50 -4.76
N ASP A 49 17.31 -22.33 -5.47
CA ASP A 49 16.17 -23.23 -5.38
C ASP A 49 16.57 -24.66 -5.80
N GLU A 50 17.26 -24.82 -6.91
CA GLU A 50 17.77 -26.11 -7.37
C GLU A 50 18.75 -26.74 -6.36
N ALA A 51 19.61 -25.90 -5.75
CA ALA A 51 20.53 -26.38 -4.73
C ALA A 51 19.80 -26.85 -3.45
N LEU A 52 18.73 -26.16 -3.04
CA LEU A 52 17.90 -26.56 -1.90
C LEU A 52 17.16 -27.87 -2.18
N LYS A 53 16.62 -28.07 -3.39
CA LYS A 53 15.99 -29.33 -3.81
C LYS A 53 16.99 -30.48 -3.74
N THR A 54 18.18 -30.29 -4.29
CA THR A 54 19.26 -31.29 -4.22
C THR A 54 19.64 -31.62 -2.78
N GLN A 55 19.83 -30.60 -1.94
CA GLN A 55 20.12 -30.78 -0.52
C GLN A 55 19.04 -31.57 0.24
N MET A 56 17.77 -31.34 -0.09
CA MET A 56 16.66 -32.08 0.51
C MET A 56 16.63 -33.53 0.04
N ALA A 57 16.85 -33.76 -1.25
CA ALA A 57 16.90 -35.11 -1.85
C ALA A 57 18.01 -35.99 -1.24
N GLU A 58 19.19 -35.40 -1.01
CA GLU A 58 20.35 -36.11 -0.43
C GLU A 58 20.30 -36.23 1.11
N PHE A 59 19.41 -35.47 1.80
CA PHE A 59 19.35 -35.44 3.25
C PHE A 59 19.06 -36.84 3.83
N LYS A 60 19.87 -37.22 4.84
CA LYS A 60 19.81 -38.55 5.49
C LYS A 60 19.86 -39.71 4.49
N GLU A 61 20.88 -39.67 3.63
CA GLU A 61 21.13 -40.73 2.64
C GLU A 61 19.96 -40.98 1.67
N GLY A 62 19.25 -39.89 1.30
CA GLY A 62 18.12 -39.94 0.38
C GLY A 62 16.80 -40.38 0.99
N LYS A 63 16.68 -40.43 2.32
CA LYS A 63 15.42 -40.83 3.00
C LYS A 63 14.19 -40.02 2.52
N TRP A 64 14.37 -38.77 2.14
CA TRP A 64 13.30 -37.87 1.74
C TRP A 64 13.32 -37.50 0.25
N ALA A 65 14.13 -38.27 -0.54
CA ALA A 65 14.18 -38.05 -1.97
C ALA A 65 12.81 -38.21 -2.62
N GLY A 66 12.43 -37.24 -3.48
CA GLY A 66 11.14 -37.19 -4.15
C GLY A 66 10.11 -36.33 -3.45
N MET A 67 10.32 -35.86 -2.21
CA MET A 67 9.39 -34.94 -1.53
C MET A 67 9.56 -33.49 -2.03
N GLU A 68 10.66 -33.17 -2.66
CA GLU A 68 11.00 -31.86 -3.25
C GLU A 68 10.47 -31.70 -4.69
N LEU A 69 9.87 -32.72 -5.26
CA LEU A 69 9.42 -32.74 -6.66
C LEU A 69 8.09 -32.04 -6.90
N ALA A 70 7.35 -31.67 -5.82
CA ALA A 70 6.12 -30.93 -5.99
C ALA A 70 6.40 -29.56 -6.61
N SER A 71 5.67 -29.24 -7.69
CA SER A 71 5.74 -27.94 -8.35
C SER A 71 5.43 -26.81 -7.35
N HIS A 72 6.29 -25.79 -7.29
CA HIS A 72 6.15 -24.65 -6.40
C HIS A 72 6.43 -23.31 -7.12
N ILE A 73 7.12 -23.34 -8.25
CA ILE A 73 7.33 -22.19 -9.12
C ILE A 73 6.30 -22.20 -10.25
N GLY A 74 5.37 -21.24 -10.22
CA GLY A 74 4.28 -21.17 -11.18
C GLY A 74 3.28 -22.32 -11.04
N PHE A 75 3.04 -22.77 -9.81
CA PHE A 75 2.10 -23.85 -9.51
C PHE A 75 0.70 -23.59 -10.09
N THR A 76 0.20 -24.56 -10.83
CA THR A 76 -1.17 -24.57 -11.36
C THR A 76 -1.87 -25.88 -11.08
N ASN A 77 -1.13 -26.99 -10.98
CA ASN A 77 -1.64 -28.33 -10.76
C ASN A 77 -0.57 -29.18 -10.07
N TRP A 78 -0.97 -30.11 -9.22
CA TRP A 78 -0.07 -31.03 -8.51
C TRP A 78 0.78 -31.93 -9.41
N ASN A 79 0.38 -32.11 -10.66
CA ASN A 79 1.10 -32.95 -11.63
C ASN A 79 2.00 -32.15 -12.57
N ASP A 80 2.07 -30.83 -12.43
CA ASP A 80 2.92 -29.99 -13.27
C ASP A 80 4.35 -29.96 -12.73
N GLU A 81 5.31 -29.81 -13.62
CA GLU A 81 6.69 -29.48 -13.27
C GLU A 81 6.88 -27.99 -13.07
N ASP A 82 7.95 -27.56 -12.40
CA ASP A 82 8.36 -26.17 -12.32
C ASP A 82 8.79 -25.67 -13.70
N TRP A 83 8.00 -24.85 -14.33
CA TRP A 83 8.28 -24.35 -15.69
C TRP A 83 7.88 -22.90 -15.92
N ARG A 84 7.07 -22.33 -15.05
CA ARG A 84 6.62 -20.92 -15.13
C ARG A 84 7.50 -20.03 -14.27
N TYR A 85 8.78 -20.01 -14.56
CA TYR A 85 9.71 -19.10 -13.89
C TYR A 85 9.30 -17.65 -14.09
N PRO A 86 9.57 -16.75 -13.13
CA PRO A 86 9.29 -15.34 -13.27
C PRO A 86 9.97 -14.74 -14.51
N VAL A 87 9.29 -13.83 -15.18
CA VAL A 87 9.82 -13.14 -16.34
C VAL A 87 11.04 -12.31 -15.94
N ARG A 88 12.09 -12.38 -16.75
CA ARG A 88 13.36 -11.67 -16.59
C ARG A 88 13.57 -10.73 -17.76
N HIS A 89 13.99 -9.49 -17.49
CA HIS A 89 14.27 -8.46 -18.48
C HIS A 89 15.74 -8.08 -18.47
N ILE A 90 16.42 -8.24 -19.59
CA ILE A 90 17.76 -7.71 -19.82
C ILE A 90 17.64 -6.54 -20.79
N ILE A 91 18.00 -5.36 -20.34
CA ILE A 91 17.93 -4.15 -21.17
C ILE A 91 19.31 -3.86 -21.79
N ARG A 92 19.29 -3.40 -23.04
CA ARG A 92 20.50 -2.93 -23.72
C ARG A 92 20.77 -1.47 -23.35
N LEU A 93 21.86 -1.24 -22.64
CA LEU A 93 22.24 0.10 -22.18
C LEU A 93 22.92 0.90 -23.31
N PRO A 94 22.52 2.15 -23.55
CA PRO A 94 23.25 3.10 -24.41
C PRO A 94 24.69 3.27 -23.94
N LYS A 95 25.61 3.58 -24.88
CA LYS A 95 27.04 3.73 -24.57
C LYS A 95 27.36 4.90 -23.64
N LYS A 96 26.53 5.96 -23.66
CA LYS A 96 26.67 7.15 -22.79
C LYS A 96 25.81 7.00 -21.54
N PRO A 97 26.27 7.53 -20.40
CA PRO A 97 25.42 7.67 -19.23
C PRO A 97 24.16 8.46 -19.54
N ARG A 98 23.07 8.20 -18.86
CA ARG A 98 21.79 8.86 -19.05
C ARG A 98 21.10 9.08 -17.70
N LEU A 99 20.67 10.30 -17.45
CA LEU A 99 19.92 10.62 -16.23
C LEU A 99 18.51 10.06 -16.30
N VAL A 100 18.13 9.29 -15.28
CA VAL A 100 16.75 8.83 -15.06
C VAL A 100 16.37 9.15 -13.61
N VAL A 101 15.27 9.87 -13.42
CA VAL A 101 14.75 10.22 -12.10
C VAL A 101 13.38 9.59 -11.92
N THR A 102 13.14 9.01 -10.76
CA THR A 102 11.84 8.43 -10.40
C THR A 102 11.52 8.73 -8.96
N ARG A 103 10.26 8.60 -8.60
CA ARG A 103 9.87 8.44 -7.21
C ARG A 103 10.02 6.97 -6.81
N ALA A 104 10.34 6.72 -5.54
CA ALA A 104 10.51 5.35 -5.04
C ALA A 104 9.19 4.55 -5.03
N ASP A 105 8.06 5.24 -4.90
CA ASP A 105 6.71 4.70 -4.75
C ASP A 105 5.85 4.77 -6.04
N LYS A 106 6.43 5.21 -7.16
CA LYS A 106 5.71 5.40 -8.44
C LYS A 106 6.36 4.63 -9.59
N THR A 107 5.56 4.26 -10.56
CA THR A 107 6.04 3.58 -11.78
C THR A 107 6.60 4.55 -12.82
N GLN A 108 6.16 5.82 -12.78
CA GLN A 108 6.56 6.85 -13.74
C GLN A 108 8.05 7.18 -13.61
N HIS A 109 8.70 7.45 -14.74
CA HIS A 109 10.08 7.89 -14.81
C HIS A 109 10.22 9.18 -15.59
N TYR A 110 11.26 9.94 -15.28
CA TYR A 110 11.56 11.24 -15.85
C TYR A 110 12.99 11.25 -16.39
N THR A 111 13.12 11.74 -17.61
CA THR A 111 14.42 11.84 -18.31
C THR A 111 14.52 13.19 -18.99
N ASN A 112 15.74 13.56 -19.43
CA ASN A 112 15.94 14.73 -20.25
C ASN A 112 15.31 14.49 -21.64
N GLN A 113 14.16 15.08 -21.87
CA GLN A 113 13.40 14.99 -23.11
C GLN A 113 13.37 16.36 -23.81
N TYR A 114 13.00 16.36 -25.08
CA TYR A 114 12.82 17.60 -25.85
C TYR A 114 11.81 18.55 -25.17
N PHE A 115 10.74 17.98 -24.60
CA PHE A 115 9.84 18.67 -23.68
C PHE A 115 9.94 17.97 -22.32
N PRO A 116 10.79 18.48 -21.41
CA PRO A 116 10.94 17.86 -20.10
C PRO A 116 9.64 17.93 -19.30
N ILE A 117 9.21 16.77 -18.81
CA ILE A 117 8.07 16.66 -17.93
C ILE A 117 8.56 16.93 -16.50
N THR A 118 7.85 17.80 -15.78
CA THR A 118 8.15 18.09 -14.37
C THR A 118 7.71 16.95 -13.46
N LEU A 119 8.63 16.45 -12.63
CA LEU A 119 8.29 15.55 -11.54
C LEU A 119 7.62 16.38 -10.44
N VAL A 120 6.40 16.02 -10.08
CA VAL A 120 5.63 16.66 -8.99
C VAL A 120 5.69 15.80 -7.75
N ILE A 121 6.01 16.42 -6.61
CA ILE A 121 5.96 15.85 -5.28
C ILE A 121 4.92 16.63 -4.49
N ASP A 122 3.75 16.05 -4.29
CA ASP A 122 2.60 16.63 -3.60
C ASP A 122 2.20 15.86 -2.33
N ASP A 123 2.99 14.87 -1.93
CA ASP A 123 2.75 14.07 -0.72
C ASP A 123 2.58 14.92 0.52
N PHE A 124 3.31 16.02 0.60
CA PHE A 124 3.27 16.96 1.71
C PHE A 124 1.98 17.84 1.73
N VAL A 125 1.11 17.68 0.74
CA VAL A 125 -0.23 18.30 0.68
C VAL A 125 -1.30 17.25 0.91
N VAL A 126 -1.20 16.12 0.21
CA VAL A 126 -2.26 15.12 0.15
C VAL A 126 -2.17 14.05 1.24
N SER A 127 -1.04 14.01 1.97
CA SER A 127 -0.85 13.10 3.10
C SER A 127 -0.15 13.78 4.28
N SER A 128 -0.03 13.08 5.39
CA SER A 128 0.73 13.49 6.57
C SER A 128 2.23 13.22 6.46
N SER A 129 2.68 12.76 5.30
CA SER A 129 4.09 12.42 5.12
C SER A 129 4.97 13.67 5.25
N LYS A 130 6.03 13.56 6.05
CA LYS A 130 7.07 14.58 6.18
C LYS A 130 8.30 14.26 5.36
N LYS A 131 8.27 13.14 4.63
CA LYS A 131 9.38 12.63 3.85
C LYS A 131 8.91 12.10 2.52
N ALA A 132 9.67 12.40 1.47
CA ALA A 132 9.52 11.82 0.14
C ALA A 132 10.87 11.28 -0.33
N LYS A 133 10.85 10.26 -1.19
CA LYS A 133 12.07 9.66 -1.72
C LYS A 133 12.10 9.73 -3.23
N ILE A 134 13.19 10.24 -3.76
CA ILE A 134 13.50 10.20 -5.19
C ILE A 134 14.69 9.28 -5.44
N GLN A 135 14.66 8.62 -6.58
CA GLN A 135 15.74 7.78 -7.05
C GLN A 135 16.37 8.43 -8.27
N ILE A 136 17.67 8.62 -8.21
CA ILE A 136 18.49 9.18 -9.30
C ILE A 136 19.31 8.03 -9.86
N ALA A 137 19.04 7.65 -11.11
CA ALA A 137 19.60 6.45 -11.70
C ALA A 137 20.32 6.72 -13.01
N ASN A 138 21.20 5.79 -13.36
CA ASN A 138 21.82 5.73 -14.66
C ASN A 138 21.00 4.83 -15.60
N GLY A 139 20.63 5.35 -16.76
CA GLY A 139 19.99 4.59 -17.85
C GLY A 139 20.97 4.24 -18.99
N GLY A 140 22.27 4.31 -18.77
CA GLY A 140 23.31 4.02 -19.75
C GLY A 140 24.52 3.30 -19.17
N GLN A 141 25.60 3.20 -19.94
CA GLN A 141 26.90 2.68 -19.48
C GLN A 141 27.70 3.77 -18.75
N GLY A 142 28.65 3.38 -17.88
CA GLY A 142 29.44 4.31 -17.08
C GLY A 142 28.68 4.80 -15.84
N SER A 143 28.91 6.04 -15.42
CA SER A 143 28.26 6.67 -14.26
C SER A 143 27.65 8.02 -14.60
N VAL A 144 26.61 8.37 -13.85
CA VAL A 144 25.95 9.70 -13.90
C VAL A 144 26.44 10.53 -12.73
N LYS A 145 27.08 11.67 -13.01
CA LYS A 145 27.39 12.71 -12.03
C LYS A 145 26.23 13.68 -11.98
N TRP A 146 25.60 13.79 -10.84
CA TRP A 146 24.38 14.58 -10.67
C TRP A 146 24.49 15.58 -9.52
N LYS A 147 23.70 16.65 -9.60
CA LYS A 147 23.50 17.59 -8.49
C LYS A 147 22.09 18.14 -8.49
N ILE A 148 21.63 18.54 -7.31
CA ILE A 148 20.40 19.31 -7.10
C ILE A 148 20.76 20.79 -7.18
N GLN A 149 19.98 21.55 -7.94
CA GLN A 149 20.09 23.01 -8.05
C GLN A 149 18.72 23.64 -7.86
N GLU A 150 18.59 24.56 -6.93
CA GLU A 150 17.35 25.31 -6.71
C GLU A 150 17.01 26.19 -7.93
N GLY A 151 15.69 26.37 -8.13
CA GLY A 151 15.14 27.11 -9.27
C GLY A 151 15.12 26.26 -10.55
N ALA A 152 13.95 25.65 -10.86
CA ALA A 152 13.81 24.91 -12.10
C ALA A 152 13.49 25.83 -13.27
N ARG A 153 14.08 25.56 -14.43
CA ARG A 153 13.74 26.23 -15.67
C ARG A 153 12.33 25.82 -16.10
N LYS A 154 11.48 26.80 -16.41
CA LYS A 154 10.25 26.53 -17.14
C LYS A 154 10.60 26.31 -18.60
N VAL A 155 10.27 25.14 -19.13
CA VAL A 155 10.35 24.93 -20.59
C VAL A 155 8.99 25.30 -21.17
N GLY A 156 8.95 26.32 -22.01
CA GLY A 156 7.76 26.70 -22.73
C GLY A 156 7.37 25.71 -23.83
N LEU A 157 6.17 25.86 -24.39
CA LEU A 157 5.70 25.05 -25.53
C LEU A 157 6.58 25.18 -26.78
N ASP A 158 7.42 26.21 -26.81
CA ASP A 158 8.44 26.49 -27.86
C ASP A 158 9.73 25.66 -27.68
N GLY A 159 9.83 24.83 -26.59
CA GLY A 159 11.03 24.07 -26.27
C GLY A 159 12.19 24.92 -25.70
N ILE A 160 11.98 26.23 -25.47
CA ILE A 160 12.99 27.13 -24.92
C ILE A 160 12.89 27.10 -23.38
N ALA A 161 14.04 26.88 -22.74
CA ALA A 161 14.14 26.99 -21.29
C ALA A 161 14.10 28.48 -20.89
N HIS A 162 13.03 28.90 -20.27
CA HIS A 162 12.93 30.21 -19.65
C HIS A 162 13.45 30.12 -18.21
N GLU A 163 14.29 31.09 -17.79
CA GLU A 163 14.61 31.18 -16.37
C GLU A 163 13.30 31.43 -15.61
N SER A 164 13.02 30.55 -14.65
CA SER A 164 11.93 30.80 -13.72
C SER A 164 12.30 32.06 -12.95
N GLY A 165 11.52 33.14 -13.16
CA GLY A 165 11.65 34.33 -12.30
C GLY A 165 11.54 33.85 -10.85
N GLU A 166 12.28 34.47 -9.95
CA GLU A 166 12.39 34.29 -8.51
C GLU A 166 11.45 33.22 -7.95
N GLY A 167 11.79 31.93 -8.19
CA GLY A 167 11.11 30.80 -7.53
C GLY A 167 11.48 30.85 -6.07
N SER A 168 10.51 30.73 -5.19
CA SER A 168 10.74 30.65 -3.77
C SER A 168 11.83 29.63 -3.49
N ARG A 169 12.85 30.03 -2.75
CA ARG A 169 13.89 29.11 -2.28
C ARG A 169 13.23 27.98 -1.53
N CYS A 170 13.77 26.76 -1.67
CA CYS A 170 13.26 25.60 -0.97
C CYS A 170 13.72 25.56 0.51
N GLU A 171 13.60 26.69 1.23
CA GLU A 171 14.10 26.84 2.61
C GLU A 171 13.42 25.91 3.61
N TRP A 172 12.23 25.44 3.26
CA TRP A 172 11.46 24.47 4.05
C TRP A 172 11.72 23.00 3.66
N LEU A 173 12.68 22.76 2.74
CA LEU A 173 13.13 21.40 2.40
C LEU A 173 14.54 21.12 2.93
N GLU A 174 14.77 19.87 3.26
CA GLU A 174 16.07 19.30 3.51
C GLU A 174 16.30 18.09 2.63
N PHE A 175 17.47 18.00 2.03
CA PHE A 175 17.89 16.89 1.20
C PHE A 175 18.95 16.07 1.92
N SER A 176 18.78 14.74 1.96
CA SER A 176 19.82 13.86 2.53
C SER A 176 21.14 13.94 1.77
N GLN A 177 21.09 14.33 0.48
CA GLN A 177 22.25 14.49 -0.38
C GLN A 177 21.90 15.47 -1.52
N ILE A 178 22.80 16.37 -1.86
CA ILE A 178 22.61 17.38 -2.92
C ILE A 178 23.42 17.13 -4.20
N SER A 179 24.33 16.15 -4.18
CA SER A 179 25.12 15.75 -5.35
C SER A 179 25.66 14.33 -5.16
N GLY A 180 25.95 13.66 -6.26
CA GLY A 180 26.50 12.32 -6.25
C GLY A 180 27.00 11.84 -7.61
N GLU A 181 27.54 10.62 -7.61
CA GLU A 181 27.91 9.89 -8.83
C GLU A 181 27.48 8.43 -8.66
N THR A 182 26.67 7.93 -9.59
CA THR A 182 26.20 6.56 -9.54
C THR A 182 26.29 5.85 -10.88
N ALA A 183 26.71 4.59 -10.86
CA ALA A 183 26.64 3.70 -12.01
C ALA A 183 25.28 3.03 -12.15
N LEU A 184 24.54 2.88 -11.05
CA LEU A 184 23.24 2.21 -10.98
C LEU A 184 22.15 3.19 -10.53
N GLN A 185 22.06 3.45 -9.21
CA GLN A 185 21.01 4.27 -8.61
C GLN A 185 21.43 4.77 -7.23
N ASP A 186 21.20 6.06 -6.97
CA ASP A 186 21.21 6.70 -5.65
C ASP A 186 19.79 6.98 -5.19
N GLU A 187 19.56 7.02 -3.87
CA GLU A 187 18.31 7.43 -3.28
C GLU A 187 18.51 8.73 -2.49
N VAL A 188 17.70 9.74 -2.74
CA VAL A 188 17.69 11.00 -2.01
C VAL A 188 16.37 11.14 -1.26
N GLU A 189 16.46 11.26 0.05
CA GLU A 189 15.33 11.61 0.91
C GLU A 189 15.17 13.12 0.95
N ILE A 190 13.94 13.58 0.77
CA ILE A 190 13.52 14.97 0.87
C ILE A 190 12.64 15.06 2.11
N SER A 191 13.01 15.89 3.07
CA SER A 191 12.31 16.06 4.34
C SER A 191 11.80 17.49 4.47
N LEU A 192 10.64 17.66 5.14
CA LEU A 192 10.07 18.95 5.51
C LEU A 192 10.75 19.52 6.75
N LYS A 193 11.05 20.82 6.73
CA LYS A 193 11.34 21.66 7.90
C LYS A 193 10.07 22.42 8.26
N GLU A 194 9.23 21.82 9.09
CA GLU A 194 7.90 22.38 9.40
C GLU A 194 7.96 23.77 10.03
N GLU A 195 9.01 24.07 10.78
CA GLU A 195 9.26 25.39 11.35
C GLU A 195 9.38 26.52 10.32
N ASN A 196 9.66 26.18 9.07
CA ASN A 196 9.79 27.13 7.96
C ASN A 196 8.55 27.17 7.05
N LEU A 197 7.48 26.40 7.39
CA LEU A 197 6.22 26.36 6.64
C LEU A 197 5.20 27.30 7.22
N PRO A 198 4.48 28.10 6.40
CA PRO A 198 3.33 28.84 6.88
C PRO A 198 2.17 27.89 7.24
N LEU A 199 1.50 28.16 8.37
CA LEU A 199 0.37 27.35 8.82
C LEU A 199 -0.87 27.66 7.97
N GLY A 200 -1.52 26.63 7.44
CA GLY A 200 -2.78 26.73 6.69
C GLY A 200 -2.64 27.27 5.26
N GLU A 201 -1.43 27.42 4.75
CA GLU A 201 -1.19 27.93 3.39
C GLU A 201 -0.38 26.90 2.56
N GLU A 202 -0.84 26.63 1.34
CA GLU A 202 -0.10 25.80 0.39
C GLU A 202 1.07 26.60 -0.21
N VAL A 203 2.26 26.06 -0.07
CA VAL A 203 3.48 26.62 -0.67
C VAL A 203 4.07 25.66 -1.70
N SER A 204 4.87 26.21 -2.62
CA SER A 204 5.59 25.39 -3.59
C SER A 204 6.99 25.94 -3.83
N CYS A 205 7.92 25.05 -4.14
CA CYS A 205 9.24 25.41 -4.63
C CYS A 205 9.67 24.45 -5.74
N SER A 206 10.68 24.85 -6.50
CA SER A 206 11.20 24.05 -7.60
C SER A 206 12.70 23.94 -7.57
N PHE A 207 13.21 22.80 -8.04
CA PHE A 207 14.64 22.57 -8.25
C PHE A 207 14.86 21.68 -9.47
N GLU A 208 16.10 21.57 -9.93
CA GLU A 208 16.52 20.67 -11.00
C GLU A 208 17.44 19.60 -10.44
N ILE A 209 17.25 18.36 -10.89
CA ILE A 209 18.27 17.32 -10.81
C ILE A 209 19.00 17.32 -12.14
N LYS A 210 20.28 17.64 -12.14
CA LYS A 210 21.01 17.84 -13.38
C LYS A 210 22.40 17.22 -13.42
N THR A 211 22.83 16.93 -14.63
CA THR A 211 24.19 16.59 -15.04
C THR A 211 24.80 17.78 -15.79
N GLU A 212 25.92 17.58 -16.49
CA GLU A 212 26.47 18.59 -17.39
C GLU A 212 25.56 18.85 -18.61
N THR A 213 24.83 17.83 -19.08
CA THR A 213 24.09 17.91 -20.36
C THR A 213 22.60 17.61 -20.22
N GLU A 214 22.16 17.03 -19.13
CA GLU A 214 20.77 16.58 -18.91
C GLU A 214 20.20 17.18 -17.62
N PHE A 215 18.89 17.36 -17.57
CA PHE A 215 18.20 17.81 -16.37
C PHE A 215 16.78 17.28 -16.29
N VAL A 216 16.26 17.15 -15.07
CA VAL A 216 14.86 16.84 -14.76
C VAL A 216 14.36 17.90 -13.78
N PRO A 217 13.31 18.67 -14.14
CA PRO A 217 12.72 19.65 -13.25
C PRO A 217 11.82 18.95 -12.21
N VAL A 218 11.88 19.42 -10.98
CA VAL A 218 11.06 18.93 -9.85
C VAL A 218 10.31 20.09 -9.24
N LEU A 219 9.00 19.91 -9.02
CA LEU A 219 8.14 20.82 -8.29
C LEU A 219 7.70 20.13 -7.00
N VAL A 220 7.90 20.74 -5.86
CA VAL A 220 7.43 20.26 -4.57
C VAL A 220 6.36 21.20 -4.05
N LYS A 221 5.26 20.63 -3.55
CA LYS A 221 4.17 21.32 -2.90
C LYS A 221 4.06 20.85 -1.47
N ALA A 222 3.78 21.77 -0.54
CA ALA A 222 3.57 21.43 0.86
C ALA A 222 2.46 22.29 1.48
N LEU A 223 1.76 21.69 2.45
CA LEU A 223 0.72 22.33 3.24
C LEU A 223 0.85 21.87 4.69
N GLN A 224 1.16 22.79 5.60
CA GLN A 224 1.03 22.53 7.03
C GLN A 224 -0.43 22.77 7.44
N LYS A 225 -1.19 21.67 7.62
CA LYS A 225 -2.61 21.78 8.02
C LYS A 225 -2.75 22.32 9.43
N ASP A 226 -3.62 23.32 9.62
CA ASP A 226 -4.03 23.75 10.95
C ASP A 226 -5.10 22.78 11.48
N THR A 227 -4.70 21.92 12.42
CA THR A 227 -5.60 20.96 13.06
C THR A 227 -6.15 21.42 14.41
N SER A 228 -5.81 22.64 14.85
CA SER A 228 -6.14 23.13 16.20
C SER A 228 -7.64 23.25 16.49
N ALA A 229 -8.45 23.44 15.44
CA ALA A 229 -9.91 23.55 15.53
C ALA A 229 -10.63 22.24 15.18
N LEU A 230 -9.91 21.17 14.85
CA LEU A 230 -10.50 19.90 14.46
C LEU A 230 -10.81 19.01 15.67
N PRO A 231 -11.83 18.14 15.58
CA PRO A 231 -12.16 17.22 16.67
C PRO A 231 -11.00 16.28 16.99
N GLU A 232 -10.58 16.24 18.25
CA GLU A 232 -9.56 15.33 18.74
C GLU A 232 -9.95 13.87 18.45
N GLY A 233 -9.00 13.06 18.02
CA GLY A 233 -9.19 11.63 17.72
C GLY A 233 -9.81 11.32 16.37
N ALA A 234 -10.36 12.32 15.66
CA ALA A 234 -10.92 12.10 14.32
C ALA A 234 -9.84 11.81 13.28
N PHE A 235 -10.11 10.86 12.39
CA PHE A 235 -9.24 10.57 11.25
C PHE A 235 -9.33 11.66 10.18
N LEU A 236 -8.21 12.00 9.59
CA LEU A 236 -8.10 12.92 8.46
C LEU A 236 -7.87 12.18 7.17
N ALA A 237 -8.47 12.64 6.07
CA ALA A 237 -8.25 12.04 4.76
C ALA A 237 -6.80 12.21 4.30
N GLU A 238 -6.23 11.13 3.77
CA GLU A 238 -4.97 11.13 3.03
C GLU A 238 -5.21 10.63 1.60
N HIS A 239 -4.62 11.28 0.61
CA HIS A 239 -4.88 11.00 -0.81
C HIS A 239 -6.39 10.96 -1.18
N GLY A 240 -7.19 11.76 -0.50
CA GLY A 240 -8.64 11.83 -0.67
C GLY A 240 -9.44 10.69 -0.04
N MET A 241 -8.80 9.78 0.69
CA MET A 241 -9.40 8.60 1.32
C MET A 241 -9.20 8.59 2.83
N PHE A 242 -10.07 7.85 3.53
CA PHE A 242 -9.86 7.48 4.93
C PHE A 242 -9.55 5.98 5.00
N VAL A 243 -8.42 5.64 5.57
CA VAL A 243 -7.99 4.27 5.85
C VAL A 243 -7.85 4.13 7.34
N ILE A 244 -8.58 3.19 7.95
CA ILE A 244 -8.70 3.07 9.39
C ILE A 244 -8.54 1.60 9.78
N ASP A 245 -7.55 1.28 10.61
CA ASP A 245 -7.43 -0.06 11.17
C ASP A 245 -8.50 -0.30 12.23
N ALA A 246 -9.13 -1.47 12.20
CA ALA A 246 -10.34 -1.71 12.98
C ALA A 246 -10.15 -1.57 14.50
N VAL A 247 -8.94 -1.80 15.01
CA VAL A 247 -8.59 -1.64 16.44
C VAL A 247 -8.54 -0.17 16.89
N HIS A 248 -8.57 0.77 15.96
CA HIS A 248 -8.46 2.20 16.25
C HIS A 248 -9.83 2.91 16.24
N TYR A 249 -10.81 2.31 16.89
CA TYR A 249 -12.14 2.87 17.08
C TYR A 249 -12.16 4.02 18.11
N ALA A 250 -13.21 4.84 18.07
CA ALA A 250 -13.45 5.92 19.02
C ALA A 250 -14.33 5.46 20.20
N ASP A 251 -15.29 4.57 19.94
CA ASP A 251 -16.22 4.05 20.96
C ASP A 251 -16.62 2.60 20.66
N LYS A 252 -16.92 1.84 21.71
CA LYS A 252 -17.35 0.44 21.66
C LYS A 252 -18.53 0.23 22.59
N GLN A 253 -19.58 -0.43 22.10
CA GLN A 253 -20.79 -0.74 22.87
C GLN A 253 -21.04 -2.25 22.86
N ALA A 254 -21.34 -2.80 24.04
CA ALA A 254 -21.74 -4.19 24.17
C ALA A 254 -23.15 -4.42 23.59
N GLY A 255 -23.35 -5.60 23.00
CA GLY A 255 -24.65 -6.12 22.63
C GLY A 255 -25.20 -7.11 23.66
N LEU A 256 -26.38 -7.65 23.38
CA LEU A 256 -27.02 -8.65 24.22
C LEU A 256 -27.56 -9.81 23.36
N TYR A 257 -27.09 -11.03 23.60
CA TYR A 257 -27.54 -12.23 22.92
C TYR A 257 -27.93 -13.33 23.93
N GLU A 258 -29.18 -13.78 23.89
CA GLU A 258 -29.70 -14.80 24.78
C GLU A 258 -29.50 -14.48 26.28
N GLY A 259 -29.46 -13.21 26.64
CA GLY A 259 -29.25 -12.72 28.02
C GLY A 259 -27.79 -12.58 28.44
N GLU A 260 -26.84 -12.88 27.56
CA GLU A 260 -25.40 -12.69 27.78
C GLU A 260 -24.85 -11.52 27.01
N ALA A 261 -23.87 -10.82 27.59
CA ALA A 261 -23.19 -9.73 26.93
C ALA A 261 -22.31 -10.26 25.76
N VAL A 262 -22.36 -9.54 24.64
CA VAL A 262 -21.49 -9.77 23.49
C VAL A 262 -20.67 -8.52 23.26
N GLU A 263 -19.35 -8.65 23.18
CA GLU A 263 -18.44 -7.52 23.02
C GLU A 263 -17.42 -7.77 21.92
N PHE A 264 -16.97 -6.69 21.28
CA PHE A 264 -15.81 -6.75 20.41
C PHE A 264 -14.52 -6.82 21.25
N GLU A 265 -13.64 -7.75 20.89
CA GLU A 265 -12.29 -7.90 21.44
C GLU A 265 -11.25 -7.64 20.36
N GLU A 266 -10.11 -7.05 20.76
CA GLU A 266 -9.00 -6.74 19.89
C GLU A 266 -8.09 -7.96 19.70
N LEU A 267 -7.67 -8.20 18.45
CA LEU A 267 -6.75 -9.26 18.05
C LEU A 267 -5.50 -8.61 17.45
N TYR A 268 -4.39 -8.64 18.17
CA TYR A 268 -3.11 -8.14 17.69
C TYR A 268 -2.28 -9.25 17.05
N ASP A 269 -1.35 -8.89 16.16
CA ASP A 269 -0.52 -9.80 15.37
C ASP A 269 -1.36 -10.82 14.57
N PHE A 270 -2.52 -10.39 14.09
CA PHE A 270 -3.51 -11.22 13.41
C PHE A 270 -3.91 -10.62 12.05
N GLY A 271 -4.12 -11.52 11.07
CA GLY A 271 -4.65 -11.15 9.75
C GLY A 271 -3.66 -10.44 8.84
N LYS A 272 -4.18 -9.95 7.73
CA LYS A 272 -3.40 -9.28 6.69
C LYS A 272 -2.84 -7.92 7.15
N TYR A 273 -3.60 -7.21 7.98
CA TYR A 273 -3.27 -5.87 8.45
C TYR A 273 -2.68 -5.85 9.86
N GLN A 274 -2.24 -7.01 10.39
CA GLN A 274 -1.56 -7.16 11.68
C GLN A 274 -2.44 -6.88 12.90
N SER A 275 -3.70 -6.59 12.72
CA SER A 275 -4.68 -6.41 13.80
C SER A 275 -6.11 -6.51 13.28
N GLY A 276 -7.04 -6.85 14.17
CA GLY A 276 -8.47 -6.89 13.88
C GLY A 276 -9.29 -6.90 15.15
N ILE A 277 -10.59 -6.86 15.00
CA ILE A 277 -11.54 -6.96 16.12
C ILE A 277 -12.61 -7.99 15.80
N LYS A 278 -13.04 -8.71 16.82
CA LYS A 278 -14.00 -9.80 16.69
C LYS A 278 -14.98 -9.80 17.88
N ALA A 279 -16.27 -9.97 17.61
CA ALA A 279 -17.27 -10.08 18.65
C ALA A 279 -17.27 -11.49 19.29
N PHE A 280 -17.40 -11.54 20.60
CA PHE A 280 -17.49 -12.76 21.41
C PHE A 280 -18.71 -12.71 22.33
N PRO A 281 -19.37 -13.87 22.56
CA PRO A 281 -19.07 -15.21 22.03
C PRO A 281 -19.34 -15.32 20.53
N VAL A 282 -18.53 -16.15 19.85
CA VAL A 282 -18.54 -16.30 18.38
C VAL A 282 -19.82 -16.92 17.81
N THR A 283 -20.65 -17.51 18.66
CA THR A 283 -21.92 -18.14 18.28
C THR A 283 -23.09 -17.14 18.24
N ALA A 284 -22.87 -15.90 18.66
CA ALA A 284 -23.90 -14.87 18.65
C ALA A 284 -24.23 -14.42 17.22
N SER A 285 -25.51 -14.21 16.95
CA SER A 285 -26.05 -13.74 15.67
C SER A 285 -27.18 -12.75 15.94
N PHE A 286 -27.27 -11.70 15.11
CA PHE A 286 -28.20 -10.59 15.32
C PHE A 286 -29.01 -10.31 14.06
N ASP A 287 -30.33 -10.24 14.20
CA ASP A 287 -31.24 -9.90 13.10
C ASP A 287 -31.30 -8.40 12.81
N SER A 288 -30.89 -7.58 13.77
CA SER A 288 -30.87 -6.12 13.65
C SER A 288 -29.79 -5.51 14.55
N LYS A 289 -29.53 -4.22 14.37
CA LYS A 289 -28.55 -3.46 15.14
C LYS A 289 -28.93 -3.18 16.60
N GLU A 290 -30.21 -3.31 16.97
CA GLU A 290 -30.72 -2.85 18.28
C GLU A 290 -30.06 -3.57 19.48
N ASN A 291 -29.74 -4.85 19.31
CA ASN A 291 -29.09 -5.64 20.37
C ASN A 291 -27.67 -6.07 19.99
N ALA A 292 -27.17 -5.66 18.84
CA ALA A 292 -25.86 -6.04 18.35
C ALA A 292 -24.76 -5.21 19.03
N PRO A 293 -23.59 -5.81 19.32
CA PRO A 293 -22.44 -5.04 19.73
C PRO A 293 -21.98 -4.13 18.57
N SER A 294 -21.46 -2.97 18.92
CA SER A 294 -21.04 -2.00 17.91
C SER A 294 -19.71 -1.34 18.23
N ILE A 295 -19.08 -0.85 17.20
CA ILE A 295 -17.86 -0.05 17.23
C ILE A 295 -18.03 1.18 16.35
N THR A 296 -17.52 2.33 16.81
CA THR A 296 -17.69 3.61 16.15
C THR A 296 -16.34 4.22 15.81
N TYR A 297 -16.22 4.71 14.58
CA TYR A 297 -15.06 5.42 14.06
C TYR A 297 -15.45 6.87 13.79
N GLU A 298 -14.57 7.81 14.11
CA GLU A 298 -14.75 9.23 13.87
C GLU A 298 -13.80 9.72 12.78
N LEU A 299 -14.36 10.41 11.79
CA LEU A 299 -13.58 10.99 10.70
C LEU A 299 -14.05 12.40 10.37
N TYR A 300 -13.12 13.27 9.97
CA TYR A 300 -13.43 14.64 9.61
C TYR A 300 -13.35 14.84 8.09
N SER A 301 -14.48 15.19 7.48
CA SER A 301 -14.55 15.51 6.05
C SER A 301 -14.55 17.01 5.83
N GLU A 302 -13.68 17.49 4.95
CA GLU A 302 -13.60 18.92 4.61
C GLU A 302 -14.80 19.41 3.78
N GLU A 303 -15.51 18.46 3.13
CA GLU A 303 -16.66 18.72 2.26
C GLU A 303 -17.73 17.63 2.37
N GLU A 304 -18.93 17.93 1.89
CA GLU A 304 -19.97 16.92 1.69
C GLU A 304 -19.67 16.11 0.43
N LYS A 305 -19.72 14.77 0.53
CA LYS A 305 -19.45 13.88 -0.60
C LYS A 305 -20.03 12.49 -0.45
N ASP A 306 -20.38 11.92 -1.59
CA ASP A 306 -20.75 10.50 -1.69
C ASP A 306 -19.51 9.63 -1.83
N CYS A 307 -19.46 8.57 -1.03
CA CYS A 307 -18.32 7.67 -0.93
C CYS A 307 -18.75 6.21 -1.03
N PHE A 308 -17.78 5.36 -1.35
CA PHE A 308 -17.83 3.95 -1.01
C PHE A 308 -17.19 3.74 0.37
N LEU A 309 -17.79 2.87 1.17
CA LEU A 309 -17.19 2.30 2.37
C LEU A 309 -16.92 0.82 2.11
N ASN A 310 -15.66 0.44 2.17
CA ASN A 310 -15.23 -0.95 2.13
C ASN A 310 -14.84 -1.39 3.54
N LEU A 311 -15.39 -2.53 3.98
CA LEU A 311 -14.99 -3.24 5.19
C LEU A 311 -14.14 -4.44 4.78
N TYR A 312 -12.98 -4.58 5.38
CA TYR A 312 -12.03 -5.67 5.14
C TYR A 312 -12.04 -6.61 6.34
N THR A 313 -12.31 -7.87 6.09
CA THR A 313 -12.32 -8.91 7.15
C THR A 313 -11.38 -10.05 6.77
N SER A 314 -10.87 -10.76 7.77
CA SER A 314 -10.20 -12.04 7.52
C SER A 314 -11.11 -13.00 6.78
N PRO A 315 -10.58 -13.89 5.92
CA PRO A 315 -11.36 -14.96 5.32
C PRO A 315 -12.02 -15.80 6.40
N ALA A 316 -13.33 -16.01 6.28
CA ALA A 316 -14.11 -16.80 7.20
C ALA A 316 -15.22 -17.59 6.47
N ASN A 317 -15.72 -18.63 7.11
CA ASN A 317 -16.92 -19.33 6.68
C ASN A 317 -18.07 -19.00 7.64
N PRO A 318 -19.31 -18.92 7.15
CA PRO A 318 -20.47 -18.85 8.03
C PRO A 318 -20.48 -20.02 9.04
N LEU A 319 -20.83 -19.74 10.29
CA LEU A 319 -20.94 -20.78 11.33
C LEU A 319 -22.03 -21.80 10.99
N ILE A 320 -23.08 -21.36 10.29
CA ILE A 320 -24.15 -22.24 9.79
C ILE A 320 -23.89 -22.49 8.31
N TYR A 321 -23.79 -23.76 7.93
CA TYR A 321 -23.58 -24.14 6.53
C TYR A 321 -24.67 -23.55 5.62
N GLY A 322 -24.25 -22.86 4.55
CA GLY A 322 -25.14 -22.14 3.64
C GLY A 322 -25.64 -20.79 4.17
N GLY A 323 -25.18 -20.37 5.35
CA GLY A 323 -25.40 -19.03 5.89
C GLY A 323 -24.63 -17.95 5.12
N LYS A 324 -24.81 -16.71 5.53
CA LYS A 324 -24.09 -15.55 4.99
C LYS A 324 -23.19 -14.95 6.05
N LEU A 325 -22.15 -14.24 5.58
CA LEU A 325 -21.35 -13.37 6.42
C LEU A 325 -21.76 -11.93 6.14
N SER A 326 -22.14 -11.19 7.19
CA SER A 326 -22.58 -9.80 7.04
C SER A 326 -22.28 -8.97 8.28
N MET A 327 -22.20 -7.66 8.10
CA MET A 327 -22.20 -6.63 9.12
C MET A 327 -23.22 -5.55 8.76
N GLU A 328 -23.63 -4.75 9.74
CA GLU A 328 -24.49 -3.60 9.47
C GLU A 328 -23.72 -2.32 9.76
N VAL A 329 -23.92 -1.29 8.93
CA VAL A 329 -23.25 0.00 9.07
C VAL A 329 -24.26 1.13 9.18
N SER A 330 -24.04 2.05 10.10
CA SER A 330 -24.77 3.30 10.22
C SER A 330 -23.82 4.48 10.13
N VAL A 331 -24.21 5.56 9.44
CA VAL A 331 -23.46 6.79 9.35
C VAL A 331 -24.25 7.89 10.02
N ASN A 332 -23.62 8.60 10.97
CA ASN A 332 -24.24 9.72 11.72
C ASN A 332 -25.59 9.32 12.34
N GLU A 333 -25.68 8.14 12.96
CA GLU A 333 -26.88 7.60 13.59
C GLU A 333 -28.07 7.37 12.62
N GLY A 334 -27.79 7.36 11.31
CA GLY A 334 -28.80 7.12 10.28
C GLY A 334 -29.29 5.67 10.24
N ALA A 335 -30.10 5.38 9.24
CA ALA A 335 -30.57 4.01 8.99
C ALA A 335 -29.40 3.05 8.76
N GLY A 336 -29.52 1.84 9.31
CA GLY A 336 -28.54 0.78 9.09
C GLY A 336 -28.55 0.31 7.63
N LYS A 337 -27.39 0.00 7.10
CA LYS A 337 -27.19 -0.64 5.80
C LYS A 337 -26.48 -1.96 6.00
N LEU A 338 -27.07 -3.05 5.48
CA LEU A 338 -26.44 -4.37 5.52
C LEU A 338 -25.29 -4.41 4.51
N VAL A 339 -24.14 -4.89 4.96
CA VAL A 339 -22.95 -5.14 4.15
C VAL A 339 -22.70 -6.64 4.14
N GLU A 340 -22.89 -7.26 2.98
CA GLU A 340 -22.68 -8.68 2.77
C GLU A 340 -21.26 -8.94 2.24
N PHE A 341 -20.58 -9.98 2.77
CA PHE A 341 -19.23 -10.38 2.39
C PHE A 341 -19.22 -11.66 1.55
N THR A 342 -20.29 -12.41 1.60
CA THR A 342 -20.46 -13.66 0.87
C THR A 342 -21.75 -13.66 0.07
N GLU A 343 -21.70 -14.16 -1.16
CA GLU A 343 -22.86 -14.30 -2.02
C GLU A 343 -23.76 -15.48 -1.59
N ALA A 344 -24.98 -15.49 -2.10
CA ALA A 344 -25.87 -16.63 -1.94
C ALA A 344 -25.24 -17.89 -2.55
N GLY A 345 -25.22 -18.98 -1.77
CA GLY A 345 -24.61 -20.24 -2.20
C GLY A 345 -23.10 -20.35 -1.97
N TYR A 346 -22.50 -19.40 -1.24
CA TYR A 346 -21.13 -19.50 -0.79
C TYR A 346 -20.94 -20.78 0.05
N LYS A 347 -19.94 -21.56 -0.36
CA LYS A 347 -19.57 -22.83 0.27
C LYS A 347 -18.07 -22.92 0.40
N GLY A 348 -17.55 -22.22 1.39
CA GLY A 348 -16.11 -22.15 1.61
C GLY A 348 -15.51 -23.54 1.84
N GLY A 349 -14.42 -23.81 1.11
CA GLY A 349 -13.72 -25.11 1.15
C GLY A 349 -14.26 -26.17 0.17
N GLU A 350 -15.39 -25.95 -0.49
CA GLU A 350 -15.82 -26.83 -1.58
C GLU A 350 -15.05 -26.52 -2.88
N PRO A 351 -14.66 -27.54 -3.66
CA PRO A 351 -13.99 -27.33 -4.94
C PRO A 351 -14.83 -26.45 -5.89
N GLY A 352 -14.20 -25.43 -6.48
CA GLY A 352 -14.85 -24.52 -7.41
C GLY A 352 -15.64 -23.38 -6.78
N CYS A 353 -15.55 -23.19 -5.46
CA CYS A 353 -16.05 -21.98 -4.81
C CYS A 353 -15.05 -20.83 -5.03
N ILE A 354 -15.08 -20.23 -6.20
CA ILE A 354 -14.15 -19.16 -6.61
C ILE A 354 -14.08 -18.00 -5.60
N PRO A 355 -15.19 -17.50 -5.02
CA PRO A 355 -15.12 -16.45 -4.02
C PRO A 355 -14.31 -16.84 -2.77
N TRP A 356 -14.39 -18.11 -2.35
CA TRP A 356 -13.58 -18.62 -1.25
C TRP A 356 -12.09 -18.69 -1.62
N GLU A 357 -11.78 -19.24 -2.80
CA GLU A 357 -10.42 -19.35 -3.30
C GLU A 357 -9.76 -17.98 -3.38
N GLN A 358 -10.46 -16.98 -3.92
CA GLN A 358 -9.98 -15.60 -4.01
C GLN A 358 -9.79 -14.95 -2.64
N ALA A 359 -10.73 -15.15 -1.72
CA ALA A 359 -10.59 -14.61 -0.36
C ALA A 359 -9.37 -15.18 0.36
N VAL A 360 -9.10 -16.48 0.21
CA VAL A 360 -7.90 -17.12 0.78
C VAL A 360 -6.62 -16.60 0.13
N LEU A 361 -6.59 -16.46 -1.20
CA LEU A 361 -5.43 -15.90 -1.92
C LEU A 361 -5.15 -14.44 -1.57
N ASN A 362 -6.20 -13.64 -1.44
CA ASN A 362 -6.09 -12.24 -1.06
C ASN A 362 -5.93 -12.03 0.45
N GLN A 363 -6.18 -13.07 1.26
CA GLN A 363 -6.23 -13.03 2.72
C GLN A 363 -7.26 -12.05 3.25
N GLU A 364 -8.37 -11.85 2.53
CA GLU A 364 -9.45 -10.94 2.94
C GLU A 364 -10.77 -11.27 2.25
N HIS A 365 -11.88 -10.96 2.95
CA HIS A 365 -13.17 -10.67 2.33
C HIS A 365 -13.39 -9.16 2.33
N VAL A 366 -14.03 -8.63 1.29
CA VAL A 366 -14.36 -7.21 1.18
C VAL A 366 -15.87 -7.06 1.02
N GLY A 367 -16.49 -6.42 2.00
CA GLY A 367 -17.87 -5.97 1.89
C GLY A 367 -17.92 -4.48 1.55
N SER A 368 -18.76 -4.06 0.63
CA SER A 368 -18.84 -2.68 0.16
C SER A 368 -20.25 -2.12 0.26
N THR A 369 -20.37 -0.85 0.63
CA THR A 369 -21.62 -0.10 0.60
C THR A 369 -21.38 1.38 0.27
N GLU A 370 -22.42 2.02 -0.22
CA GLU A 370 -22.38 3.48 -0.48
C GLU A 370 -22.76 4.25 0.77
N ILE A 371 -22.02 5.31 1.08
CA ILE A 371 -22.31 6.22 2.18
C ILE A 371 -22.19 7.66 1.72
N SER A 372 -22.84 8.58 2.46
CA SER A 372 -22.68 10.03 2.26
C SER A 372 -22.05 10.63 3.52
N LEU A 373 -20.96 11.34 3.35
CA LEU A 373 -20.31 12.12 4.40
C LEU A 373 -20.82 13.57 4.32
N LYS A 374 -21.09 14.17 5.46
CA LYS A 374 -21.32 15.62 5.57
C LYS A 374 -20.00 16.34 5.83
N LYS A 375 -19.94 17.63 5.54
CA LYS A 375 -18.83 18.46 5.99
C LYS A 375 -18.74 18.48 7.52
N GLY A 376 -17.54 18.29 8.06
CA GLY A 376 -17.26 18.24 9.49
C GLY A 376 -17.11 16.80 10.00
N LEU A 377 -17.36 16.60 11.29
CA LEU A 377 -17.25 15.31 11.96
C LEU A 377 -18.33 14.34 11.48
N ASN A 378 -17.91 13.13 11.09
CA ASN A 378 -18.78 12.02 10.76
C ASN A 378 -18.46 10.83 11.66
N LYS A 379 -19.50 10.07 12.02
CA LYS A 379 -19.40 8.83 12.78
C LYS A 379 -19.85 7.67 11.93
N ILE A 380 -18.98 6.66 11.76
CA ILE A 380 -19.31 5.40 11.13
C ILE A 380 -19.38 4.35 12.23
N THR A 381 -20.57 3.78 12.45
CA THR A 381 -20.78 2.71 13.42
C THR A 381 -21.00 1.40 12.71
N VAL A 382 -20.20 0.40 13.05
CA VAL A 382 -20.27 -0.98 12.53
C VAL A 382 -20.86 -1.86 13.61
N PHE A 383 -21.90 -2.60 13.27
CA PHE A 383 -22.60 -3.56 14.13
C PHE A 383 -22.31 -4.99 13.68
N ALA A 384 -22.03 -5.89 14.60
CA ALA A 384 -21.92 -7.29 14.27
C ALA A 384 -23.31 -7.85 13.89
N ARG A 385 -23.37 -8.58 12.77
CA ARG A 385 -24.51 -9.42 12.43
C ARG A 385 -24.17 -10.89 12.75
N GLU A 386 -22.95 -11.28 12.37
CA GLU A 386 -22.35 -12.58 12.67
C GLU A 386 -21.08 -12.36 13.52
N ALA A 387 -21.07 -12.82 14.75
CA ALA A 387 -19.94 -12.61 15.67
C ALA A 387 -18.63 -13.32 15.22
N GLY A 388 -18.73 -14.34 14.38
CA GLY A 388 -17.58 -15.12 13.91
C GLY A 388 -16.58 -14.36 13.03
N MET A 389 -16.93 -13.16 12.55
CA MET A 389 -16.10 -12.37 11.63
C MET A 389 -15.04 -11.54 12.37
N VAL A 390 -13.86 -11.39 11.76
CA VAL A 390 -12.81 -10.47 12.23
C VAL A 390 -12.74 -9.29 11.27
N LEU A 391 -13.13 -8.11 11.74
CA LEU A 391 -12.95 -6.88 11.00
C LEU A 391 -11.52 -6.39 11.20
N GLU A 392 -10.79 -6.14 10.11
CA GLU A 392 -9.41 -5.70 10.15
C GLU A 392 -9.24 -4.22 9.78
N ARG A 393 -10.04 -3.74 8.79
CA ARG A 393 -9.85 -2.38 8.26
C ARG A 393 -11.13 -1.82 7.62
N LEU A 394 -11.26 -0.49 7.67
CA LEU A 394 -12.24 0.28 6.93
C LEU A 394 -11.52 1.19 5.94
N VAL A 395 -12.06 1.30 4.72
CA VAL A 395 -11.60 2.29 3.72
C VAL A 395 -12.80 3.05 3.18
N VAL A 396 -12.77 4.37 3.31
CA VAL A 396 -13.78 5.28 2.76
C VAL A 396 -13.15 6.12 1.67
N TYR A 397 -13.71 6.09 0.47
CA TYR A 397 -13.17 6.84 -0.67
C TYR A 397 -14.29 7.40 -1.56
N PRO A 398 -14.08 8.58 -2.19
CA PRO A 398 -15.06 9.18 -3.08
C PRO A 398 -15.38 8.28 -4.29
N LYS A 399 -16.63 8.33 -4.76
CA LYS A 399 -17.09 7.50 -5.89
C LYS A 399 -16.43 7.85 -7.24
N ASP A 400 -15.88 9.04 -7.37
CA ASP A 400 -15.23 9.57 -8.57
C ASP A 400 -13.72 9.31 -8.62
N ILE A 401 -13.17 8.68 -7.60
CA ILE A 401 -11.75 8.29 -7.55
C ILE A 401 -11.60 6.84 -7.99
N GLU A 402 -10.80 6.62 -9.04
CA GLU A 402 -10.31 5.28 -9.38
C GLU A 402 -9.21 4.87 -8.39
N ARG A 403 -9.51 3.87 -7.58
CA ARG A 403 -8.59 3.39 -6.55
C ARG A 403 -7.64 2.35 -7.12
N ALA A 404 -6.33 2.62 -7.03
CA ALA A 404 -5.32 1.59 -7.28
C ALA A 404 -5.28 0.64 -6.07
N VAL A 405 -5.59 -0.63 -6.30
CA VAL A 405 -5.58 -1.65 -5.24
C VAL A 405 -4.21 -2.33 -5.19
N SER A 406 -3.58 -2.29 -4.01
CA SER A 406 -2.36 -3.04 -3.70
C SER A 406 -2.71 -4.21 -2.79
N TYR A 407 -2.00 -5.34 -2.94
CA TYR A 407 -2.15 -6.47 -2.02
C TYR A 407 -1.85 -6.09 -0.56
N LEU A 408 -0.88 -5.20 -0.34
CA LEU A 408 -0.53 -4.72 1.00
C LEU A 408 -1.52 -3.68 1.57
N GLY A 409 -2.43 -3.17 0.73
CA GLY A 409 -3.34 -2.09 1.09
C GLY A 409 -2.65 -0.72 1.22
N GLU A 410 -3.39 0.27 1.61
CA GLU A 410 -2.94 1.62 1.88
C GLU A 410 -2.50 1.76 3.35
N LYS A 411 -1.67 2.75 3.63
CA LYS A 411 -1.29 3.10 5.00
C LYS A 411 -2.49 3.72 5.73
N GLU A 412 -2.62 3.42 7.02
CA GLU A 412 -3.63 4.07 7.87
C GLU A 412 -3.43 5.59 7.91
N CYS A 413 -4.53 6.32 7.87
CA CYS A 413 -4.57 7.78 7.97
C CYS A 413 -4.23 8.26 9.38
N ILE A 414 -3.77 9.51 9.49
CA ILE A 414 -3.50 10.12 10.78
C ILE A 414 -4.80 10.48 11.52
N ARG A 415 -4.67 10.55 12.84
CA ARG A 415 -5.68 11.14 13.73
C ARG A 415 -5.29 12.54 14.15
N VAL A 416 -6.28 13.37 14.42
CA VAL A 416 -6.08 14.65 15.11
C VAL A 416 -5.55 14.36 16.52
N THR A 417 -4.32 14.77 16.79
CA THR A 417 -3.72 14.67 18.12
C THR A 417 -4.04 15.90 18.95
N PRO A 418 -4.18 15.77 20.29
CA PRO A 418 -4.31 16.94 21.16
C PRO A 418 -3.16 17.91 20.93
N ALA A 419 -3.47 19.21 20.93
CA ALA A 419 -2.40 20.21 20.97
C ALA A 419 -1.55 19.97 22.22
N GLU A 420 -0.25 19.78 22.07
CA GLU A 420 0.67 19.73 23.20
C GLU A 420 0.51 21.02 24.01
N LYS A 421 0.10 20.87 25.28
CA LYS A 421 -0.12 21.99 26.22
C LYS A 421 1.19 22.50 26.77
#